data_06744e4121cf5a82912a9d03045c1b08
#
_entry.id   06744e4121cf5a82912a9d03045c1b08
#
_cell.length_a   1.000
_cell.length_b   1.000
_cell.length_c   1.000
_cell.angle_alpha   90.00
_cell.angle_beta   90.00
_cell.angle_gamma   90.00
#
_symmetry.space_group_name_H-M   'P 1'
#
loop_
_entity.id
_entity.type
_entity.pdbx_description
1 polymer ?
#
loop_
_entity_poly.entity_id
_entity_poly.type
_entity_poly.pdbx_seq_one_letter_code
_entity_poly.pdbx_strand_id
1 'polypeptide(L)'
;TELTAELTAELTAELTARKKQYEFYRDNILNFSNDVPRYKLAEIFNTRNGYTPSKNNKQFWNTSEISWFRMEDIRENGRILDKAIQGVSISAVKGKAFPKNSIIISTSATIGEHALIKCESLANQRFTYLILKDEYKDKYNIMFLFYYCFVLDEYCKENLNQGNFASVDMRKFNEFEFPMPSLEEQDHIVAILDRFDKLCNDISEGLPAEIEARQKQYEYYRDKLLNFKEIAQ
;
A
#
# COMPACT_ATOMS: atom_id res chain seq x y z
N THR A 1 24.74 -19.51 -19.10
CA THR A 1 24.18 -19.75 -17.74
C THR A 1 24.74 -18.78 -16.69
N GLU A 2 26.03 -18.54 -16.67
CA GLU A 2 26.69 -17.64 -15.72
C GLU A 2 26.32 -16.17 -15.99
N LEU A 3 26.43 -15.72 -17.22
CA LEU A 3 26.11 -14.35 -17.65
C LEU A 3 24.66 -13.90 -17.35
N THR A 4 23.71 -14.82 -17.46
CA THR A 4 22.28 -14.49 -17.21
C THR A 4 21.97 -14.44 -15.71
N ALA A 5 22.64 -15.27 -14.90
CA ALA A 5 22.55 -15.20 -13.45
C ALA A 5 23.16 -13.89 -12.93
N GLU A 6 24.31 -13.50 -13.50
CA GLU A 6 25.01 -12.27 -13.19
C GLU A 6 24.17 -11.03 -13.55
N LEU A 7 23.60 -10.99 -14.75
CA LEU A 7 22.69 -9.90 -15.17
C LEU A 7 21.43 -9.81 -14.31
N THR A 8 20.84 -10.95 -13.93
CA THR A 8 19.66 -10.96 -13.03
C THR A 8 20.02 -10.42 -11.65
N ALA A 9 21.23 -10.76 -11.15
CA ALA A 9 21.73 -10.25 -9.88
C ALA A 9 21.97 -8.72 -9.95
N GLU A 10 22.56 -8.22 -11.03
CA GLU A 10 22.74 -6.77 -11.25
C GLU A 10 21.42 -6.02 -11.30
N LEU A 11 20.43 -6.50 -12.07
CA LEU A 11 19.10 -5.86 -12.15
C LEU A 11 18.38 -5.89 -10.79
N THR A 12 18.54 -6.96 -10.03
CA THR A 12 17.95 -7.05 -8.67
C THR A 12 18.65 -6.07 -7.71
N ALA A 13 19.96 -5.93 -7.81
CA ALA A 13 20.72 -4.95 -7.03
C ALA A 13 20.33 -3.52 -7.42
N GLU A 14 20.16 -3.24 -8.71
CA GLU A 14 19.69 -1.94 -9.19
C GLU A 14 18.28 -1.62 -8.67
N LEU A 15 17.32 -2.56 -8.77
CA LEU A 15 15.98 -2.38 -8.22
C LEU A 15 16.03 -2.05 -6.73
N THR A 16 16.87 -2.76 -5.98
CA THR A 16 17.04 -2.51 -4.54
C THR A 16 17.61 -1.11 -4.27
N ALA A 17 18.60 -0.69 -5.06
CA ALA A 17 19.19 0.65 -4.95
C ALA A 17 18.16 1.74 -5.32
N ARG A 18 17.36 1.53 -6.37
CA ARG A 18 16.29 2.45 -6.79
C ARG A 18 15.19 2.58 -5.74
N LYS A 19 14.78 1.48 -5.11
CA LYS A 19 13.81 1.51 -4.00
C LYS A 19 14.33 2.34 -2.82
N LYS A 20 15.58 2.16 -2.41
CA LYS A 20 16.20 2.98 -1.36
C LYS A 20 16.30 4.46 -1.75
N GLN A 21 16.64 4.72 -3.00
CA GLN A 21 16.67 6.09 -3.53
C GLN A 21 15.29 6.72 -3.54
N TYR A 22 14.26 5.97 -3.93
CA TYR A 22 12.87 6.40 -3.86
C TYR A 22 12.44 6.74 -2.42
N GLU A 23 12.72 5.85 -1.45
CA GLU A 23 12.42 6.09 -0.04
C GLU A 23 13.08 7.37 0.46
N PHE A 24 14.36 7.57 0.16
CA PHE A 24 15.09 8.77 0.53
C PHE A 24 14.48 10.04 -0.07
N TYR A 25 14.14 10.05 -1.37
CA TYR A 25 13.53 11.22 -2.01
C TYR A 25 12.12 11.47 -1.52
N ARG A 26 11.30 10.42 -1.33
CA ARG A 26 9.96 10.51 -0.75
C ARG A 26 10.03 11.19 0.62
N ASP A 27 10.88 10.70 1.50
CA ASP A 27 10.97 11.19 2.87
C ASP A 27 11.45 12.67 2.91
N ASN A 28 12.36 13.05 1.99
CA ASN A 28 12.78 14.43 1.86
C ASN A 28 11.68 15.35 1.30
N ILE A 29 10.95 14.93 0.27
CA ILE A 29 9.87 15.72 -0.33
C ILE A 29 8.70 15.89 0.65
N LEU A 30 8.44 14.89 1.48
CA LEU A 30 7.38 14.92 2.49
C LEU A 30 7.80 15.60 3.80
N ASN A 31 9.02 16.08 3.91
CA ASN A 31 9.50 16.83 5.06
C ASN A 31 9.22 18.33 4.91
N PHE A 32 8.08 18.76 5.43
CA PHE A 32 7.63 20.14 5.37
C PHE A 32 8.20 20.99 6.51
N SER A 33 8.53 22.24 6.20
CA SER A 33 8.91 23.24 7.18
C SER A 33 7.75 23.60 8.13
N ASN A 34 8.07 24.25 9.26
CA ASN A 34 7.08 24.57 10.30
C ASN A 34 6.09 25.69 9.92
N ASP A 35 6.31 26.39 8.83
CA ASP A 35 5.44 27.46 8.33
C ASP A 35 4.25 26.90 7.51
N VAL A 36 4.29 25.62 7.07
CA VAL A 36 3.15 24.98 6.43
C VAL A 36 2.09 24.65 7.48
N PRO A 37 0.82 25.09 7.28
CA PRO A 37 -0.27 24.77 8.19
C PRO A 37 -0.41 23.26 8.39
N ARG A 38 -0.67 22.84 9.63
CA ARG A 38 -0.84 21.42 9.98
C ARG A 38 -2.15 21.21 10.71
N TYR A 39 -2.77 20.08 10.44
CA TYR A 39 -4.04 19.68 11.06
C TYR A 39 -3.94 18.27 11.62
N LYS A 40 -4.50 18.06 12.81
CA LYS A 40 -4.50 16.74 13.44
C LYS A 40 -5.29 15.74 12.61
N LEU A 41 -4.85 14.48 12.65
CA LEU A 41 -5.55 13.38 11.98
C LEU A 41 -7.05 13.38 12.35
N ALA A 42 -7.38 13.54 13.63
CA ALA A 42 -8.75 13.59 14.10
C ALA A 42 -9.56 14.80 13.58
N GLU A 43 -8.89 15.87 13.14
CA GLU A 43 -9.56 17.03 12.54
C GLU A 43 -9.96 16.74 11.10
N ILE A 44 -9.09 16.10 10.32
CA ILE A 44 -9.29 15.89 8.87
C ILE A 44 -9.97 14.57 8.51
N PHE A 45 -9.86 13.55 9.37
CA PHE A 45 -10.43 12.24 9.12
C PHE A 45 -11.49 11.82 10.14
N ASN A 46 -12.48 11.08 9.65
CA ASN A 46 -13.27 10.19 10.48
C ASN A 46 -12.57 8.83 10.49
N THR A 47 -12.29 8.31 11.69
CA THR A 47 -11.63 7.00 11.84
C THR A 47 -12.63 5.93 12.23
N ARG A 48 -12.53 4.74 11.63
CA ARG A 48 -13.34 3.57 11.98
C ARG A 48 -12.49 2.31 11.83
N ASN A 49 -12.57 1.42 12.82
CA ASN A 49 -11.90 0.13 12.70
C ASN A 49 -12.62 -0.79 11.72
N GLY A 50 -11.86 -1.53 10.94
CA GLY A 50 -12.36 -2.66 10.20
C GLY A 50 -12.88 -3.77 11.12
N TYR A 51 -13.53 -4.76 10.53
CA TYR A 51 -14.02 -5.92 11.27
C TYR A 51 -14.07 -7.16 10.38
N THR A 52 -14.07 -8.33 11.03
CA THR A 52 -14.27 -9.60 10.36
C THR A 52 -15.72 -10.04 10.55
N PRO A 53 -16.51 -10.21 9.48
CA PRO A 53 -17.81 -10.84 9.58
C PRO A 53 -17.74 -12.22 10.21
N SER A 54 -18.82 -12.66 10.87
CA SER A 54 -18.84 -13.98 11.53
C SER A 54 -18.51 -15.10 10.55
N LYS A 55 -17.43 -15.83 10.83
CA LYS A 55 -17.01 -16.99 10.04
C LYS A 55 -17.99 -18.17 10.14
N ASN A 56 -18.78 -18.22 11.21
CA ASN A 56 -19.80 -19.25 11.40
C ASN A 56 -21.00 -19.06 10.46
N ASN A 57 -21.24 -17.85 9.98
CA ASN A 57 -22.27 -17.60 8.98
C ASN A 57 -21.69 -17.74 7.57
N LYS A 58 -21.83 -18.91 6.98
CA LYS A 58 -21.32 -19.21 5.64
C LYS A 58 -21.91 -18.29 4.56
N GLN A 59 -23.13 -17.78 4.75
CA GLN A 59 -23.77 -16.88 3.79
C GLN A 59 -23.01 -15.57 3.61
N PHE A 60 -22.27 -15.12 4.63
CA PHE A 60 -21.42 -13.92 4.53
C PHE A 60 -20.23 -14.10 3.60
N TRP A 61 -19.85 -15.34 3.31
CA TRP A 61 -18.61 -15.69 2.59
C TRP A 61 -18.86 -16.41 1.26
N ASN A 62 -20.12 -16.60 0.87
CA ASN A 62 -20.49 -17.35 -0.35
C ASN A 62 -20.48 -16.48 -1.62
N THR A 63 -20.46 -15.15 -1.47
CA THR A 63 -20.43 -14.19 -2.58
C THR A 63 -19.31 -13.19 -2.37
N SER A 64 -18.96 -12.45 -3.42
CA SER A 64 -17.87 -11.47 -3.41
C SER A 64 -18.39 -10.09 -3.85
N GLU A 65 -19.51 -9.65 -3.21
CA GLU A 65 -20.18 -8.41 -3.56
C GLU A 65 -19.44 -7.18 -3.02
N ILE A 66 -18.84 -7.31 -1.84
CA ILE A 66 -18.06 -6.25 -1.18
C ILE A 66 -16.65 -6.78 -0.94
N SER A 67 -15.63 -6.03 -1.35
CA SER A 67 -14.23 -6.32 -1.06
C SER A 67 -13.97 -6.33 0.44
N TRP A 68 -13.26 -7.35 0.96
CA TRP A 68 -12.85 -7.43 2.35
C TRP A 68 -11.33 -7.54 2.45
N PHE A 69 -10.69 -6.39 2.70
CA PHE A 69 -9.24 -6.26 2.64
C PHE A 69 -8.53 -6.84 3.86
N ARG A 70 -7.38 -7.46 3.57
CA ARG A 70 -6.43 -8.01 4.53
C ARG A 70 -5.02 -7.59 4.14
N MET A 71 -4.04 -7.91 4.98
CA MET A 71 -2.64 -7.61 4.71
C MET A 71 -2.11 -8.32 3.43
N GLU A 72 -2.65 -9.49 3.12
CA GLU A 72 -2.32 -10.24 1.91
C GLU A 72 -2.62 -9.43 0.64
N ASP A 73 -3.73 -8.68 0.64
CA ASP A 73 -4.10 -7.83 -0.51
C ASP A 73 -3.03 -6.76 -0.80
N ILE A 74 -2.48 -6.14 0.25
CA ILE A 74 -1.41 -5.14 0.10
C ILE A 74 -0.12 -5.79 -0.41
N ARG A 75 0.20 -6.99 0.06
CA ARG A 75 1.43 -7.71 -0.33
C ARG A 75 1.41 -8.21 -1.76
N GLU A 76 0.25 -8.65 -2.24
CA GLU A 76 0.08 -9.24 -3.57
C GLU A 76 -0.20 -8.19 -4.64
N ASN A 77 -0.99 -7.15 -4.30
CA ASN A 77 -1.53 -6.21 -5.27
C ASN A 77 -1.02 -4.76 -5.08
N GLY A 78 -0.09 -4.56 -4.14
CA GLY A 78 0.44 -3.22 -3.83
C GLY A 78 -0.47 -2.40 -2.93
N ARG A 79 -0.22 -1.09 -2.87
CA ARG A 79 -0.84 -0.20 -1.89
C ARG A 79 -2.02 0.63 -2.42
N ILE A 80 -2.35 0.51 -3.72
CA ILE A 80 -3.54 1.14 -4.31
C ILE A 80 -4.46 0.02 -4.78
N LEU A 81 -5.60 -0.15 -4.10
CA LEU A 81 -6.42 -1.33 -4.20
C LEU A 81 -7.85 -0.98 -4.63
N ASP A 82 -8.31 -1.56 -5.72
CA ASP A 82 -9.68 -1.45 -6.23
C ASP A 82 -10.53 -2.69 -5.96
N LYS A 83 -9.86 -3.83 -5.68
CA LYS A 83 -10.51 -5.12 -5.41
C LYS A 83 -9.68 -5.93 -4.42
N ALA A 84 -10.37 -6.61 -3.48
CA ALA A 84 -9.75 -7.56 -2.58
C ALA A 84 -9.70 -8.96 -3.20
N ILE A 85 -8.72 -9.76 -2.78
CA ILE A 85 -8.61 -11.20 -3.11
C ILE A 85 -9.84 -11.96 -2.61
N GLN A 86 -10.36 -11.55 -1.45
CA GLN A 86 -11.57 -12.13 -0.85
C GLN A 86 -12.64 -11.05 -0.67
N GLY A 87 -13.86 -11.37 -1.11
CA GLY A 87 -15.02 -10.55 -0.84
C GLY A 87 -15.97 -11.22 0.15
N VAL A 88 -16.99 -10.47 0.52
CA VAL A 88 -18.09 -10.93 1.37
C VAL A 88 -19.44 -10.50 0.77
N SER A 89 -20.51 -11.14 1.21
CA SER A 89 -21.88 -10.74 0.87
C SER A 89 -22.20 -9.35 1.43
N ILE A 90 -23.03 -8.60 0.74
CA ILE A 90 -23.55 -7.33 1.23
C ILE A 90 -24.27 -7.46 2.59
N SER A 91 -24.87 -8.63 2.85
CA SER A 91 -25.52 -8.94 4.13
C SER A 91 -24.55 -9.04 5.32
N ALA A 92 -23.25 -9.15 5.05
CA ALA A 92 -22.20 -9.12 6.07
C ALA A 92 -21.84 -7.71 6.55
N VAL A 93 -22.33 -6.68 5.83
CA VAL A 93 -22.03 -5.28 6.12
C VAL A 93 -22.87 -4.79 7.30
N LYS A 94 -22.20 -4.36 8.36
CA LYS A 94 -22.86 -3.75 9.53
C LYS A 94 -23.02 -2.24 9.29
N GLY A 95 -24.24 -1.85 8.97
CA GLY A 95 -24.56 -0.44 8.65
C GLY A 95 -24.16 -0.10 7.22
N LYS A 96 -23.12 0.73 7.05
CA LYS A 96 -22.60 1.13 5.72
C LYS A 96 -21.21 0.57 5.51
N ALA A 97 -20.92 0.13 4.29
CA ALA A 97 -19.56 -0.16 3.85
C ALA A 97 -18.68 1.09 3.98
N PHE A 98 -17.37 0.89 4.04
CA PHE A 98 -16.44 2.02 4.03
C PHE A 98 -16.37 2.60 2.61
N PRO A 99 -16.37 3.94 2.48
CA PRO A 99 -16.44 4.58 1.18
C PRO A 99 -15.13 4.42 0.39
N LYS A 100 -15.26 4.48 -0.93
CA LYS A 100 -14.11 4.60 -1.82
C LYS A 100 -13.27 5.84 -1.50
N ASN A 101 -12.01 5.83 -1.90
CA ASN A 101 -11.01 6.85 -1.59
C ASN A 101 -10.78 7.02 -0.07
N SER A 102 -10.88 5.91 0.67
CA SER A 102 -10.44 5.82 2.05
C SER A 102 -9.04 5.22 2.12
N ILE A 103 -8.25 5.62 3.12
CA ILE A 103 -6.97 4.99 3.40
C ILE A 103 -7.17 4.01 4.55
N ILE A 104 -6.65 2.79 4.43
CA ILE A 104 -6.56 1.84 5.54
C ILE A 104 -5.14 1.82 6.06
N ILE A 105 -4.99 1.81 7.37
CA ILE A 105 -3.69 1.69 8.03
C ILE A 105 -3.72 0.58 9.08
N SER A 106 -2.70 -0.26 9.11
CA SER A 106 -2.59 -1.32 10.10
C SER A 106 -2.15 -0.77 11.44
N THR A 107 -3.06 -0.78 12.41
CA THR A 107 -2.84 -0.27 13.77
C THR A 107 -2.59 -1.39 14.78
N SER A 108 -2.57 -2.64 14.35
CA SER A 108 -2.23 -3.80 15.18
C SER A 108 -1.58 -4.92 14.38
N ALA A 109 -0.76 -5.73 15.01
CA ALA A 109 0.03 -6.81 14.44
C ALA A 109 1.12 -6.33 13.46
N THR A 110 0.82 -6.12 12.19
CA THR A 110 1.76 -5.59 11.17
C THR A 110 1.63 -4.06 11.12
N ILE A 111 2.11 -3.38 12.17
CA ILE A 111 1.90 -1.93 12.36
C ILE A 111 2.68 -1.13 11.33
N GLY A 112 2.08 -0.01 10.87
CA GLY A 112 2.70 0.92 9.96
C GLY A 112 2.77 0.41 8.53
N GLU A 113 1.67 -0.19 8.05
CA GLU A 113 1.43 -0.44 6.63
C GLU A 113 0.05 0.10 6.26
N HIS A 114 -0.01 0.86 5.19
CA HIS A 114 -1.26 1.48 4.71
C HIS A 114 -1.53 1.16 3.24
N ALA A 115 -2.78 1.39 2.82
CA ALA A 115 -3.20 1.32 1.42
C ALA A 115 -4.35 2.30 1.15
N LEU A 116 -4.41 2.80 -0.09
CA LEU A 116 -5.54 3.57 -0.60
C LEU A 116 -6.56 2.63 -1.24
N ILE A 117 -7.80 2.71 -0.79
CA ILE A 117 -8.90 1.87 -1.25
C ILE A 117 -9.78 2.64 -2.23
N LYS A 118 -9.90 2.16 -3.45
CA LYS A 118 -10.61 2.81 -4.56
C LYS A 118 -12.05 2.35 -4.73
N CYS A 119 -12.52 1.37 -3.92
CA CYS A 119 -13.88 0.84 -3.97
C CYS A 119 -14.59 0.94 -2.61
N GLU A 120 -15.90 0.73 -2.58
CA GLU A 120 -16.60 0.47 -1.32
C GLU A 120 -16.17 -0.89 -0.77
N SER A 121 -15.89 -0.95 0.54
CA SER A 121 -15.20 -2.11 1.09
C SER A 121 -15.43 -2.32 2.59
N LEU A 122 -14.95 -3.46 3.06
CA LEU A 122 -14.61 -3.76 4.45
C LEU A 122 -13.13 -4.11 4.54
N ALA A 123 -12.58 -4.09 5.74
CA ALA A 123 -11.26 -4.65 6.04
C ALA A 123 -11.31 -5.40 7.37
N ASN A 124 -10.32 -6.25 7.63
CA ASN A 124 -10.24 -6.94 8.91
C ASN A 124 -9.98 -5.95 10.07
N GLN A 125 -10.13 -6.42 11.30
CA GLN A 125 -10.02 -5.59 12.52
C GLN A 125 -8.62 -5.05 12.83
N ARG A 126 -7.58 -5.44 12.06
CA ARG A 126 -6.22 -4.90 12.21
C ARG A 126 -6.08 -3.53 11.57
N PHE A 127 -6.99 -3.20 10.66
CA PHE A 127 -6.98 -1.93 9.96
C PHE A 127 -7.91 -0.91 10.60
N THR A 128 -7.43 0.31 10.66
CA THR A 128 -8.22 1.52 10.89
C THR A 128 -8.39 2.25 9.55
N TYR A 129 -9.63 2.57 9.19
CA TYR A 129 -9.95 3.41 8.04
C TYR A 129 -9.79 4.89 8.40
N LEU A 130 -9.14 5.62 7.52
CA LEU A 130 -9.08 7.07 7.48
C LEU A 130 -10.01 7.54 6.37
N ILE A 131 -11.14 8.12 6.74
CA ILE A 131 -12.17 8.61 5.83
C ILE A 131 -12.11 10.12 5.84
N LEU A 132 -11.62 10.73 4.75
CA LEU A 132 -11.49 12.19 4.64
C LEU A 132 -12.86 12.85 4.82
N LYS A 133 -12.94 13.82 5.74
CA LYS A 133 -14.18 14.57 5.97
C LYS A 133 -14.50 15.48 4.78
N ASP A 134 -15.77 15.71 4.54
CA ASP A 134 -16.26 16.44 3.37
C ASP A 134 -15.67 17.86 3.28
N GLU A 135 -15.50 18.54 4.43
CA GLU A 135 -14.95 19.89 4.54
C GLU A 135 -13.46 20.03 4.13
N TYR A 136 -12.78 18.89 3.98
CA TYR A 136 -11.37 18.84 3.57
C TYR A 136 -11.15 18.25 2.17
N LYS A 137 -12.21 17.77 1.49
CA LYS A 137 -12.08 17.17 0.15
C LYS A 137 -11.58 18.13 -0.91
N ASP A 138 -11.90 19.40 -0.77
CA ASP A 138 -11.45 20.47 -1.68
C ASP A 138 -10.10 21.09 -1.26
N LYS A 139 -9.52 20.63 -0.14
CA LYS A 139 -8.25 21.14 0.42
C LYS A 139 -7.11 20.14 0.29
N TYR A 140 -7.43 18.85 0.15
CA TYR A 140 -6.45 17.79 0.06
C TYR A 140 -6.64 16.93 -1.19
N ASN A 141 -5.55 16.70 -1.90
CA ASN A 141 -5.46 15.61 -2.84
C ASN A 141 -5.32 14.29 -2.06
N ILE A 142 -6.21 13.32 -2.31
CA ILE A 142 -6.20 12.03 -1.61
C ILE A 142 -4.91 11.23 -1.83
N MET A 143 -4.26 11.38 -2.99
CA MET A 143 -2.97 10.75 -3.27
C MET A 143 -1.85 11.40 -2.44
N PHE A 144 -1.90 12.71 -2.21
CA PHE A 144 -0.96 13.38 -1.30
C PHE A 144 -1.09 12.83 0.13
N LEU A 145 -2.32 12.71 0.64
CA LEU A 145 -2.58 12.09 1.94
C LEU A 145 -2.11 10.64 2.00
N PHE A 146 -2.32 9.87 0.92
CA PHE A 146 -1.81 8.50 0.80
C PHE A 146 -0.29 8.48 0.92
N TYR A 147 0.44 9.31 0.18
CA TYR A 147 1.89 9.38 0.29
C TYR A 147 2.35 9.88 1.67
N TYR A 148 1.66 10.85 2.26
CA TYR A 148 2.00 11.32 3.59
C TYR A 148 1.78 10.25 4.68
N CYS A 149 0.95 9.26 4.44
CA CYS A 149 0.80 8.11 5.33
C CYS A 149 2.08 7.27 5.48
N PHE A 150 3.09 7.38 4.61
CA PHE A 150 4.40 6.79 4.89
C PHE A 150 5.07 7.41 6.14
N VAL A 151 4.89 8.70 6.36
CA VAL A 151 5.36 9.38 7.59
C VAL A 151 4.54 8.92 8.80
N LEU A 152 3.22 8.75 8.62
CA LEU A 152 2.33 8.21 9.65
C LEU A 152 2.67 6.74 9.99
N ASP A 153 3.09 5.93 9.00
CA ASP A 153 3.53 4.55 9.23
C ASP A 153 4.70 4.48 10.21
N GLU A 154 5.72 5.31 10.02
CA GLU A 154 6.88 5.37 10.94
C GLU A 154 6.46 5.90 12.32
N TYR A 155 5.65 6.95 12.36
CA TYR A 155 5.10 7.46 13.60
C TYR A 155 4.32 6.38 14.39
N CYS A 156 3.54 5.55 13.70
CA CYS A 156 2.81 4.44 14.32
C CYS A 156 3.76 3.40 14.93
N LYS A 157 4.88 3.09 14.28
CA LYS A 157 5.89 2.14 14.79
C LYS A 157 6.58 2.65 16.05
N GLU A 158 6.76 3.96 16.18
CA GLU A 158 7.39 4.60 17.34
C GLU A 158 6.42 4.82 18.52
N ASN A 159 5.10 4.83 18.25
CA ASN A 159 4.09 5.16 19.25
C ASN A 159 3.16 3.98 19.54
N LEU A 160 3.72 2.95 20.17
CA LEU A 160 3.01 1.73 20.54
C LEU A 160 2.48 1.78 21.96
N ASN A 161 1.37 1.08 22.22
CA ASN A 161 0.92 0.78 23.56
C ASN A 161 1.87 -0.21 24.25
N GLN A 162 2.13 0.02 25.52
CA GLN A 162 2.83 -0.94 26.38
C GLN A 162 1.85 -2.04 26.82
N GLY A 163 1.74 -3.10 26.02
CA GLY A 163 0.84 -4.22 26.30
C GLY A 163 1.36 -5.53 25.72
N ASN A 164 0.69 -6.64 26.03
CA ASN A 164 1.07 -7.98 25.57
C ASN A 164 0.93 -8.16 24.04
N PHE A 165 0.16 -7.29 23.39
CA PHE A 165 -0.01 -7.27 21.93
C PHE A 165 0.35 -5.89 21.39
N ALA A 166 1.23 -5.87 20.41
CA ALA A 166 1.61 -4.63 19.75
C ALA A 166 0.40 -3.98 19.05
N SER A 167 0.07 -2.78 19.50
CA SER A 167 -0.96 -1.93 18.91
C SER A 167 -0.55 -0.47 19.02
N VAL A 168 -1.02 0.36 18.10
CA VAL A 168 -0.75 1.81 18.13
C VAL A 168 -1.50 2.47 19.28
N ASP A 169 -0.87 3.44 19.94
CA ASP A 169 -1.55 4.34 20.88
C ASP A 169 -2.49 5.25 20.09
N MET A 170 -3.80 4.95 20.16
CA MET A 170 -4.82 5.68 19.38
C MET A 170 -4.99 7.14 19.81
N ARG A 171 -4.54 7.54 20.99
CA ARG A 171 -4.55 8.97 21.39
C ARG A 171 -3.48 9.72 20.62
N LYS A 172 -2.24 9.18 20.61
CA LYS A 172 -1.15 9.75 19.81
C LYS A 172 -1.44 9.70 18.33
N PHE A 173 -2.03 8.60 17.83
CA PHE A 173 -2.45 8.46 16.44
C PHE A 173 -3.39 9.60 16.00
N ASN A 174 -4.38 9.93 16.81
CA ASN A 174 -5.32 11.02 16.53
C ASN A 174 -4.68 12.42 16.61
N GLU A 175 -3.59 12.57 17.35
CA GLU A 175 -2.82 13.82 17.48
C GLU A 175 -1.76 14.00 16.39
N PHE A 176 -1.52 12.97 15.53
CA PHE A 176 -0.60 13.09 14.42
C PHE A 176 -1.05 14.19 13.45
N GLU A 177 -0.10 15.00 12.99
CA GLU A 177 -0.38 16.19 12.21
C GLU A 177 -0.05 16.00 10.73
N PHE A 178 -1.01 16.29 9.86
CA PHE A 178 -0.86 16.34 8.42
C PHE A 178 -0.59 17.77 7.96
N PRO A 179 0.44 18.02 7.13
CA PRO A 179 0.65 19.33 6.52
C PRO A 179 -0.41 19.59 5.46
N MET A 180 -0.75 20.87 5.28
CA MET A 180 -1.68 21.32 4.25
C MET A 180 -1.00 22.39 3.38
N PRO A 181 -0.09 22.00 2.49
CA PRO A 181 0.43 22.91 1.48
C PRO A 181 -0.64 23.24 0.45
N SER A 182 -0.36 24.14 -0.48
CA SER A 182 -1.31 24.46 -1.57
C SER A 182 -1.65 23.22 -2.38
N LEU A 183 -2.84 23.16 -2.99
CA LEU A 183 -3.23 22.05 -3.86
C LEU A 183 -2.25 21.88 -5.04
N GLU A 184 -1.73 22.97 -5.59
CA GLU A 184 -0.72 22.94 -6.65
C GLU A 184 0.56 22.22 -6.19
N GLU A 185 1.01 22.50 -4.97
CA GLU A 185 2.18 21.83 -4.38
C GLU A 185 1.89 20.36 -4.09
N GLN A 186 0.70 20.03 -3.56
CA GLN A 186 0.27 18.63 -3.36
C GLN A 186 0.27 17.86 -4.68
N ASP A 187 -0.31 18.43 -5.75
CA ASP A 187 -0.36 17.80 -7.07
C ASP A 187 1.04 17.62 -7.67
N HIS A 188 1.92 18.59 -7.47
CA HIS A 188 3.32 18.50 -7.91
C HIS A 188 4.06 17.36 -7.20
N ILE A 189 3.91 17.24 -5.88
CA ILE A 189 4.48 16.16 -5.07
C ILE A 189 3.95 14.80 -5.53
N VAL A 190 2.64 14.69 -5.71
CA VAL A 190 1.98 13.46 -6.20
C VAL A 190 2.55 13.06 -7.55
N ALA A 191 2.65 13.99 -8.51
CA ALA A 191 3.18 13.69 -9.84
C ALA A 191 4.63 13.16 -9.81
N ILE A 192 5.46 13.68 -8.90
CA ILE A 192 6.82 13.17 -8.71
C ILE A 192 6.80 11.77 -8.12
N LEU A 193 6.04 11.56 -7.04
CA LEU A 193 6.02 10.28 -6.32
C LEU A 193 5.37 9.16 -7.13
N ASP A 194 4.27 9.44 -7.86
CA ASP A 194 3.64 8.50 -8.79
C ASP A 194 4.62 8.02 -9.88
N ARG A 195 5.42 8.94 -10.41
CA ARG A 195 6.43 8.60 -11.42
C ARG A 195 7.51 7.67 -10.87
N PHE A 196 7.98 7.93 -9.66
CA PHE A 196 8.96 7.06 -9.00
C PHE A 196 8.36 5.72 -8.60
N ASP A 197 7.15 5.72 -8.05
CA ASP A 197 6.45 4.49 -7.66
C ASP A 197 6.26 3.56 -8.87
N LYS A 198 5.83 4.12 -10.00
CA LYS A 198 5.70 3.40 -11.27
C LYS A 198 7.03 2.77 -11.70
N LEU A 199 8.13 3.50 -11.64
CA LEU A 199 9.45 2.97 -12.04
C LEU A 199 9.95 1.84 -11.14
N CYS A 200 9.60 1.88 -9.84
CA CYS A 200 10.10 0.92 -8.86
C CYS A 200 9.19 -0.30 -8.65
N ASN A 201 7.88 -0.13 -8.85
CA ASN A 201 6.89 -1.13 -8.44
C ASN A 201 5.99 -1.61 -9.58
N ASP A 202 6.01 -0.97 -10.76
CA ASP A 202 5.20 -1.41 -11.89
C ASP A 202 5.78 -2.71 -12.47
N ILE A 203 5.00 -3.78 -12.34
CA ILE A 203 5.36 -5.12 -12.84
C ILE A 203 5.27 -5.19 -14.37
N SER A 204 4.55 -4.26 -15.02
CA SER A 204 4.30 -4.29 -16.45
C SER A 204 5.28 -3.44 -17.27
N GLU A 205 5.79 -2.34 -16.73
CA GLU A 205 6.60 -1.36 -17.46
C GLU A 205 7.91 -0.96 -16.78
N GLY A 206 8.11 -1.34 -15.48
CA GLY A 206 9.27 -0.94 -14.68
C GLY A 206 10.41 -1.96 -14.67
N LEU A 207 11.40 -1.73 -13.79
CA LEU A 207 12.49 -2.68 -13.54
C LEU A 207 12.02 -4.10 -13.18
N PRO A 208 10.94 -4.30 -12.41
CA PRO A 208 10.41 -5.64 -12.17
C PRO A 208 10.02 -6.38 -13.45
N ALA A 209 9.40 -5.70 -14.42
CA ALA A 209 9.05 -6.29 -15.72
C ALA A 209 10.30 -6.72 -16.51
N GLU A 210 11.35 -5.94 -16.49
CA GLU A 210 12.62 -6.29 -17.14
C GLU A 210 13.27 -7.49 -16.50
N ILE A 211 13.30 -7.57 -15.16
CA ILE A 211 13.82 -8.72 -14.41
C ILE A 211 13.06 -9.99 -14.78
N GLU A 212 11.72 -9.95 -14.79
CA GLU A 212 10.88 -11.11 -15.18
C GLU A 212 11.12 -11.53 -16.62
N ALA A 213 11.20 -10.57 -17.55
CA ALA A 213 11.48 -10.86 -18.95
C ALA A 213 12.86 -11.52 -19.14
N ARG A 214 13.88 -11.06 -18.42
CA ARG A 214 15.23 -11.65 -18.44
C ARG A 214 15.26 -13.05 -17.83
N GLN A 215 14.53 -13.29 -16.75
CA GLN A 215 14.40 -14.62 -16.15
C GLN A 215 13.74 -15.61 -17.13
N LYS A 216 12.63 -15.23 -17.77
CA LYS A 216 11.97 -16.06 -18.79
C LYS A 216 12.89 -16.34 -20.00
N GLN A 217 13.65 -15.34 -20.43
CA GLN A 217 14.63 -15.50 -21.50
C GLN A 217 15.73 -16.51 -21.11
N TYR A 218 16.22 -16.42 -19.86
CA TYR A 218 17.19 -17.37 -19.32
C TYR A 218 16.65 -18.80 -19.30
N GLU A 219 15.44 -19.01 -18.74
CA GLU A 219 14.81 -20.32 -18.67
C GLU A 219 14.65 -20.94 -20.06
N TYR A 220 14.19 -20.15 -21.03
CA TYR A 220 14.04 -20.60 -22.41
C TYR A 220 15.39 -21.07 -23.03
N TYR A 221 16.45 -20.28 -22.88
CA TYR A 221 17.75 -20.66 -23.45
C TYR A 221 18.40 -21.81 -22.68
N ARG A 222 18.26 -21.85 -21.37
CA ARG A 222 18.72 -22.98 -20.54
C ARG A 222 18.07 -24.28 -21.01
N ASP A 223 16.75 -24.31 -21.13
CA ASP A 223 16.02 -25.51 -21.53
C ASP A 223 16.34 -25.91 -22.96
N LYS A 224 16.53 -24.96 -23.86
CA LYS A 224 16.96 -25.21 -25.23
C LYS A 224 18.38 -25.79 -25.31
N LEU A 225 19.29 -25.34 -24.44
CA LEU A 225 20.66 -25.84 -24.40
C LEU A 225 20.77 -27.22 -23.71
N LEU A 226 19.87 -27.48 -22.73
CA LEU A 226 19.87 -28.77 -22.00
C LEU A 226 19.09 -29.87 -22.71
N ASN A 227 18.20 -29.54 -23.63
CA ASN A 227 17.47 -30.51 -24.48
C ASN A 227 18.34 -31.01 -25.63
N PHE A 228 19.48 -31.66 -25.33
CA PHE A 228 20.21 -32.41 -26.32
C PHE A 228 19.47 -33.70 -26.63
N LYS A 229 18.99 -33.86 -27.88
CA LYS A 229 18.66 -35.19 -28.39
C LYS A 229 19.98 -35.96 -28.52
N GLU A 230 20.11 -37.10 -27.82
CA GLU A 230 21.16 -38.06 -28.14
C GLU A 230 21.11 -38.36 -29.64
N ILE A 231 22.20 -38.08 -30.33
CA ILE A 231 22.38 -38.53 -31.70
C ILE A 231 22.63 -40.03 -31.57
N ALA A 232 21.61 -40.87 -31.78
CA ALA A 232 21.75 -42.31 -31.90
C ALA A 232 22.80 -42.58 -33.01
N GLN A 233 23.92 -43.19 -32.64
CA GLN A 233 24.91 -43.75 -33.56
C GLN A 233 24.36 -45.00 -34.23
#